data_9de389914f5db3b9ae2f44cd0f67381b
#
_entry.id   9de389914f5db3b9ae2f44cd0f67381b
#
_cell.length_a   1.000
_cell.length_b   1.000
_cell.length_c   1.000
_cell.angle_alpha   90.00
_cell.angle_beta   90.00
_cell.angle_gamma   90.00
#
_symmetry.space_group_name_H-M   'P 1'
#
loop_
_entity.id
_entity.type
_entity.pdbx_description
1 polymer ?
#
loop_
_entity_poly.entity_id
_entity_poly.type
_entity_poly.pdbx_seq_one_letter_code
_entity_poly.pdbx_strand_id
1 'polypeptide(L)'
;MAINSNVRAAMLGAGICLAAACTTVAEPDAAPATAPKAYLVAEIEVVNPDPYKVYVAAAGPLVAAYGGKYLVRGGTAEALEGAPPAGRMVVVEFPSMAEAKRFYDSPEYTEVRQGRIENAVSRFILMEGPAP
;
A
#
# COMPACT_ATOMS: atom_id res chain seq x y z
N MET A 1 26.24 -30.74 -81.48
CA MET A 1 25.28 -30.42 -82.58
C MET A 1 24.22 -29.50 -82.05
N ALA A 2 24.22 -28.26 -82.62
CA ALA A 2 23.09 -27.30 -82.64
C ALA A 2 22.55 -26.75 -81.30
N ILE A 3 22.89 -25.53 -80.88
CA ILE A 3 22.38 -24.22 -81.38
C ILE A 3 20.95 -23.99 -80.99
N ASN A 4 20.68 -23.02 -80.16
CA ASN A 4 20.19 -21.63 -80.35
C ASN A 4 19.71 -21.08 -78.98
N SER A 5 20.30 -20.01 -78.53
CA SER A 5 19.94 -18.59 -78.78
C SER A 5 18.46 -18.29 -78.68
N ASN A 6 18.08 -17.62 -77.68
CA ASN A 6 17.42 -16.33 -77.89
C ASN A 6 17.32 -15.49 -76.59
N VAL A 7 17.97 -14.38 -76.70
CA VAL A 7 17.88 -13.17 -75.91
C VAL A 7 16.50 -12.60 -76.06
N ARG A 8 15.92 -12.13 -74.96
CA ARG A 8 15.12 -10.89 -74.95
C ARG A 8 15.00 -10.29 -73.56
N ALA A 9 15.58 -9.14 -73.46
CA ALA A 9 15.45 -8.19 -72.40
C ALA A 9 14.02 -7.59 -72.38
N ALA A 10 13.51 -7.32 -71.21
CA ALA A 10 12.55 -6.25 -70.88
C ALA A 10 12.59 -6.01 -69.39
N MET A 11 13.26 -5.00 -68.99
CA MET A 11 12.78 -3.69 -68.52
C MET A 11 11.91 -3.69 -67.26
N LEU A 12 12.54 -3.07 -66.26
CA LEU A 12 12.05 -2.03 -65.36
C LEU A 12 10.75 -2.29 -64.62
N GLY A 13 10.89 -2.38 -63.33
CA GLY A 13 9.86 -2.15 -62.32
C GLY A 13 10.55 -1.85 -61.02
N ALA A 14 11.09 -0.66 -60.85
CA ALA A 14 11.55 -0.17 -59.57
C ALA A 14 10.33 0.16 -58.72
N GLY A 15 9.91 -0.80 -57.91
CA GLY A 15 8.91 -0.60 -56.85
C GLY A 15 9.63 -0.31 -55.54
N ILE A 16 9.86 0.97 -55.27
CA ILE A 16 10.29 1.40 -53.96
C ILE A 16 9.11 1.27 -53.01
N CYS A 17 9.01 0.14 -52.30
CA CYS A 17 8.18 0.03 -51.16
C CYS A 17 8.83 0.80 -50.02
N LEU A 18 8.36 2.03 -49.81
CA LEU A 18 8.64 2.83 -48.66
C LEU A 18 7.90 2.17 -47.47
N ALA A 19 8.58 1.27 -46.78
CA ALA A 19 8.11 0.75 -45.50
C ALA A 19 8.17 1.90 -44.51
N ALA A 20 7.03 2.54 -44.28
CA ALA A 20 6.86 3.45 -43.16
C ALA A 20 6.99 2.59 -41.88
N ALA A 21 8.17 2.64 -41.28
CA ALA A 21 8.37 2.15 -39.94
C ALA A 21 7.56 3.05 -39.02
N CYS A 22 6.37 2.56 -38.63
CA CYS A 22 5.66 3.09 -37.43
C CYS A 22 6.55 2.77 -36.23
N THR A 23 7.42 3.70 -35.86
CA THR A 23 8.00 3.73 -34.53
C THR A 23 6.88 4.09 -33.57
N THR A 24 6.24 3.07 -32.99
CA THR A 24 5.48 3.23 -31.77
C THR A 24 6.47 3.66 -30.72
N VAL A 25 6.49 4.97 -30.44
CA VAL A 25 7.10 5.51 -29.24
C VAL A 25 6.30 4.90 -28.10
N ALA A 26 6.88 3.91 -27.39
CA ALA A 26 6.34 3.45 -26.13
C ALA A 26 6.35 4.67 -25.21
N GLU A 27 5.16 5.13 -24.81
CA GLU A 27 5.04 6.07 -23.72
C GLU A 27 5.78 5.50 -22.52
N PRO A 28 6.58 6.31 -21.81
CA PRO A 28 7.19 5.84 -20.57
C PRO A 28 6.07 5.36 -19.65
N ASP A 29 6.14 4.09 -19.33
CA ASP A 29 5.27 3.44 -18.35
C ASP A 29 5.31 4.32 -17.09
N ALA A 30 4.24 5.10 -16.87
CA ALA A 30 4.11 5.90 -15.68
C ALA A 30 4.14 4.92 -14.52
N ALA A 31 5.20 4.98 -13.71
CA ALA A 31 5.29 4.17 -12.51
C ALA A 31 3.94 4.22 -11.78
N PRO A 32 3.37 3.08 -11.37
CA PRO A 32 2.05 3.07 -10.76
C PRO A 32 2.03 4.08 -9.63
N ALA A 33 1.10 5.04 -9.69
CA ALA A 33 0.96 6.05 -8.66
C ALA A 33 0.87 5.32 -7.32
N THR A 34 1.82 5.58 -6.45
CA THR A 34 1.86 4.95 -5.12
C THR A 34 0.56 5.29 -4.41
N ALA A 35 -0.18 4.29 -3.95
CA ALA A 35 -1.42 4.54 -3.24
C ALA A 35 -1.18 5.46 -2.03
N PRO A 36 -2.12 6.35 -1.70
CA PRO A 36 -2.01 7.15 -0.49
C PRO A 36 -1.79 6.26 0.73
N LYS A 37 -0.93 6.70 1.64
CA LYS A 37 -0.74 6.02 2.92
C LYS A 37 -2.02 6.09 3.75
N ALA A 38 -2.15 5.16 4.69
CA ALA A 38 -3.23 5.19 5.67
C ALA A 38 -2.69 5.27 7.09
N TYR A 39 -3.45 5.91 7.96
CA TYR A 39 -3.10 6.12 9.36
C TYR A 39 -4.19 5.56 10.25
N LEU A 40 -3.82 4.57 11.04
CA LEU A 40 -4.66 4.03 12.10
C LEU A 40 -4.39 4.83 13.38
N VAL A 41 -5.35 5.63 13.80
CA VAL A 41 -5.27 6.42 15.02
C VAL A 41 -6.13 5.75 16.09
N ALA A 42 -5.52 5.46 17.22
CA ALA A 42 -6.20 4.83 18.33
C ALA A 42 -6.02 5.63 19.61
N GLU A 43 -7.13 5.83 20.31
CA GLU A 43 -7.20 6.31 21.67
C GLU A 43 -7.57 5.14 22.57
N ILE A 44 -6.77 4.87 23.60
CA ILE A 44 -6.89 3.65 24.39
C ILE A 44 -6.75 3.98 25.89
N GLU A 45 -7.85 3.88 26.60
CA GLU A 45 -7.88 3.94 28.05
C GLU A 45 -7.75 2.51 28.61
N VAL A 46 -6.61 2.22 29.21
CA VAL A 46 -6.31 0.87 29.73
C VAL A 46 -6.95 0.70 31.08
N VAL A 47 -7.88 -0.28 31.19
CA VAL A 47 -8.59 -0.59 32.43
C VAL A 47 -7.83 -1.64 33.25
N ASN A 48 -7.35 -2.69 32.59
CA ASN A 48 -6.59 -3.78 33.21
C ASN A 48 -5.17 -3.84 32.61
N PRO A 49 -4.16 -3.21 33.25
CA PRO A 49 -2.84 -3.06 32.63
C PRO A 49 -2.09 -4.37 32.36
N ASP A 50 -2.15 -5.34 33.28
CA ASP A 50 -1.36 -6.57 33.15
C ASP A 50 -1.82 -7.45 31.98
N PRO A 51 -3.11 -7.84 31.86
CA PRO A 51 -3.55 -8.58 30.68
C PRO A 51 -3.46 -7.76 29.39
N TYR A 52 -3.58 -6.43 29.44
CA TYR A 52 -3.40 -5.57 28.29
C TYR A 52 -1.96 -5.64 27.71
N LYS A 53 -0.94 -5.86 28.56
CA LYS A 53 0.45 -6.04 28.09
C LYS A 53 0.61 -7.24 27.14
N VAL A 54 -0.17 -8.30 27.34
CA VAL A 54 -0.17 -9.47 26.46
C VAL A 54 -0.63 -9.08 25.06
N TYR A 55 -1.70 -8.31 24.96
CA TYR A 55 -2.16 -7.72 23.69
C TYR A 55 -1.07 -6.89 23.04
N VAL A 56 -0.41 -5.98 23.77
CA VAL A 56 0.63 -5.09 23.23
C VAL A 56 1.80 -5.89 22.67
N ALA A 57 2.21 -6.96 23.35
CA ALA A 57 3.30 -7.82 22.90
C ALA A 57 2.95 -8.57 21.61
N ALA A 58 1.72 -9.07 21.49
CA ALA A 58 1.26 -9.82 20.33
C ALA A 58 0.93 -8.93 19.12
N ALA A 59 0.36 -7.74 19.35
CA ALA A 59 -0.05 -6.84 18.27
C ALA A 59 1.15 -6.23 17.51
N GLY A 60 2.26 -5.96 18.18
CA GLY A 60 3.43 -5.32 17.57
C GLY A 60 3.96 -6.05 16.35
N PRO A 61 4.31 -7.34 16.44
CA PRO A 61 4.76 -8.15 15.31
C PRO A 61 3.74 -8.22 14.17
N LEU A 62 2.43 -8.30 14.48
CA LEU A 62 1.39 -8.34 13.46
C LEU A 62 1.29 -7.03 12.69
N VAL A 63 1.35 -5.89 13.35
CA VAL A 63 1.42 -4.57 12.70
C VAL A 63 2.56 -4.54 11.70
N ALA A 64 3.76 -4.96 12.10
CA ALA A 64 4.94 -4.99 11.23
C ALA A 64 4.77 -5.94 10.04
N ALA A 65 4.18 -7.13 10.25
CA ALA A 65 3.95 -8.12 9.20
C ALA A 65 3.03 -7.61 8.07
N TYR A 66 2.15 -6.67 8.37
CA TYR A 66 1.28 -6.01 7.40
C TYR A 66 1.83 -4.67 6.89
N GLY A 67 3.13 -4.41 7.07
CA GLY A 67 3.80 -3.19 6.63
C GLY A 67 3.47 -1.95 7.47
N GLY A 68 2.84 -2.13 8.63
CA GLY A 68 2.54 -1.05 9.55
C GLY A 68 3.77 -0.56 10.31
N LYS A 69 3.84 0.74 10.50
CA LYS A 69 4.91 1.42 11.23
C LYS A 69 4.30 2.30 12.32
N TYR A 70 4.71 2.08 13.56
CA TYR A 70 4.32 2.97 14.65
C TYR A 70 4.98 4.34 14.50
N LEU A 71 4.17 5.39 14.39
CA LEU A 71 4.61 6.79 14.45
C LEU A 71 4.48 7.34 15.87
N VAL A 72 3.40 6.95 16.58
CA VAL A 72 3.19 7.25 18.00
C VAL A 72 2.74 5.95 18.68
N ARG A 73 3.35 5.62 19.81
CA ARG A 73 3.05 4.39 20.54
C ARG A 73 2.85 4.65 22.04
N GLY A 74 1.91 5.53 22.35
CA GLY A 74 1.71 6.04 23.70
C GLY A 74 2.94 6.90 24.13
N GLY A 75 2.72 8.08 24.46
CA GLY A 75 3.67 9.07 24.93
C GLY A 75 2.87 10.15 25.60
N THR A 76 3.52 11.19 26.02
CA THR A 76 2.83 12.37 26.54
C THR A 76 1.96 12.96 25.43
N ALA A 77 0.69 13.14 25.71
CA ALA A 77 -0.25 13.85 24.87
C ALA A 77 -0.81 15.05 25.64
N GLU A 78 -0.82 16.20 25.03
CA GLU A 78 -1.33 17.44 25.61
C GLU A 78 -2.45 17.97 24.73
N ALA A 79 -3.58 18.30 25.32
CA ALA A 79 -4.66 18.98 24.63
C ALA A 79 -4.35 20.46 24.54
N LEU A 80 -4.21 20.98 23.33
CA LEU A 80 -4.08 22.42 23.11
C LEU A 80 -5.45 23.10 23.13
N GLU A 81 -6.48 22.37 22.71
CA GLU A 81 -7.88 22.80 22.73
C GLU A 81 -8.79 21.59 23.02
N GLY A 82 -9.88 21.82 23.69
CA GLY A 82 -10.88 20.78 24.02
C GLY A 82 -10.44 19.85 25.14
N ALA A 83 -11.13 18.70 25.25
CA ALA A 83 -10.83 17.70 26.26
C ALA A 83 -9.54 16.94 25.92
N PRO A 84 -8.69 16.60 26.90
CA PRO A 84 -7.54 15.74 26.68
C PRO A 84 -8.00 14.33 26.27
N PRO A 85 -7.15 13.57 25.58
CA PRO A 85 -7.48 12.18 25.27
C PRO A 85 -7.69 11.38 26.56
N ALA A 86 -8.67 10.49 26.55
CA ALA A 86 -9.03 9.67 27.73
C ALA A 86 -7.92 8.66 28.09
N GLY A 87 -7.00 8.37 27.17
CA GLY A 87 -5.96 7.41 27.39
C GLY A 87 -4.75 7.64 26.48
N ARG A 88 -3.98 6.58 26.29
CA ARG A 88 -2.79 6.63 25.42
C ARG A 88 -3.19 6.77 23.96
N MET A 89 -2.44 7.60 23.22
CA MET A 89 -2.58 7.73 21.79
C MET A 89 -1.61 6.80 21.06
N VAL A 90 -2.10 6.15 20.01
CA VAL A 90 -1.29 5.33 19.11
C VAL A 90 -1.57 5.75 17.68
N VAL A 91 -0.53 5.91 16.88
CA VAL A 91 -0.64 6.18 15.45
C VAL A 91 0.22 5.17 14.71
N VAL A 92 -0.40 4.44 13.78
CA VAL A 92 0.27 3.49 12.91
C VAL A 92 0.08 3.91 11.47
N GLU A 93 1.17 4.06 10.73
CA GLU A 93 1.17 4.27 9.29
C GLU A 93 1.16 2.92 8.58
N PHE A 94 0.31 2.77 7.57
CA PHE A 94 0.28 1.64 6.64
C PHE A 94 0.54 2.11 5.21
N PRO A 95 1.05 1.23 4.32
CA PRO A 95 1.30 1.57 2.92
C PRO A 95 0.06 2.04 2.15
N SER A 96 -1.13 1.58 2.55
CA SER A 96 -2.41 1.96 1.95
C SER A 96 -3.58 1.67 2.89
N MET A 97 -4.74 2.23 2.55
CA MET A 97 -6.01 1.91 3.22
C MET A 97 -6.36 0.42 3.12
N ALA A 98 -6.06 -0.22 2.00
CA ALA A 98 -6.29 -1.65 1.79
C ALA A 98 -5.44 -2.50 2.74
N GLU A 99 -4.16 -2.18 2.90
CA GLU A 99 -3.26 -2.90 3.81
C GLU A 99 -3.66 -2.72 5.28
N ALA A 100 -4.07 -1.51 5.67
CA ALA A 100 -4.56 -1.25 7.01
C ALA A 100 -5.83 -2.05 7.34
N LYS A 101 -6.78 -2.15 6.40
CA LYS A 101 -7.98 -2.98 6.54
C LYS A 101 -7.64 -4.46 6.56
N ARG A 102 -6.72 -4.91 5.68
CA ARG A 102 -6.26 -6.30 5.67
C ARG A 102 -5.65 -6.71 7.01
N PHE A 103 -4.86 -5.83 7.64
CA PHE A 103 -4.38 -6.02 9.00
C PHE A 103 -5.53 -6.12 10.00
N TYR A 104 -6.42 -5.13 10.02
CA TYR A 104 -7.46 -5.01 11.04
C TYR A 104 -8.47 -6.17 11.01
N ASP A 105 -8.77 -6.68 9.81
CA ASP A 105 -9.74 -7.76 9.56
C ASP A 105 -9.06 -9.15 9.49
N SER A 106 -7.73 -9.23 9.68
CA SER A 106 -7.03 -10.51 9.67
C SER A 106 -7.50 -11.42 10.81
N PRO A 107 -7.52 -12.74 10.59
CA PRO A 107 -7.86 -13.69 11.64
C PRO A 107 -6.95 -13.55 12.87
N GLU A 108 -5.65 -13.37 12.65
CA GLU A 108 -4.64 -13.26 13.70
C GLU A 108 -4.88 -12.02 14.57
N TYR A 109 -5.13 -10.86 13.95
CA TYR A 109 -5.42 -9.65 14.71
C TYR A 109 -6.80 -9.71 15.36
N THR A 110 -7.77 -10.37 14.74
CA THR A 110 -9.10 -10.57 15.30
C THR A 110 -9.04 -11.35 16.63
N GLU A 111 -8.19 -12.36 16.71
CA GLU A 111 -7.94 -13.09 17.94
C GLU A 111 -7.20 -12.21 18.98
N VAL A 112 -6.10 -11.61 18.59
CA VAL A 112 -5.25 -10.80 19.49
C VAL A 112 -5.99 -9.59 20.03
N ARG A 113 -6.83 -8.93 19.24
CA ARG A 113 -7.57 -7.73 19.69
C ARG A 113 -8.59 -7.99 20.80
N GLN A 114 -9.00 -9.24 21.05
CA GLN A 114 -9.87 -9.56 22.16
C GLN A 114 -9.23 -9.17 23.50
N GLY A 115 -7.91 -9.42 23.65
CA GLY A 115 -7.18 -8.99 24.84
C GLY A 115 -7.21 -7.48 25.09
N ARG A 116 -7.33 -6.66 24.03
CA ARG A 116 -7.56 -5.22 24.17
C ARG A 116 -9.01 -4.89 24.51
N ILE A 117 -9.96 -5.50 23.80
CA ILE A 117 -11.39 -5.23 23.98
C ILE A 117 -11.83 -5.52 25.41
N GLU A 118 -11.31 -6.58 26.00
CA GLU A 118 -11.65 -7.00 27.37
C GLU A 118 -10.95 -6.13 28.43
N ASN A 119 -9.84 -5.48 28.11
CA ASN A 119 -8.97 -4.83 29.09
C ASN A 119 -8.78 -3.32 28.87
N ALA A 120 -9.47 -2.73 27.91
CA ALA A 120 -9.37 -1.30 27.61
C ALA A 120 -10.66 -0.78 26.95
N VAL A 121 -10.96 0.48 27.22
CA VAL A 121 -11.93 1.24 26.43
C VAL A 121 -11.14 1.92 25.29
N SER A 122 -11.56 1.73 24.05
CA SER A 122 -10.76 2.24 22.95
C SER A 122 -11.58 2.66 21.74
N ARG A 123 -11.05 3.67 21.04
CA ARG A 123 -11.56 4.16 19.76
C ARG A 123 -10.47 4.05 18.73
N PHE A 124 -10.79 3.43 17.59
CA PHE A 124 -9.90 3.26 16.46
C PHE A 124 -10.49 3.97 15.24
N ILE A 125 -9.70 4.82 14.60
CA ILE A 125 -10.07 5.57 13.41
C ILE A 125 -9.02 5.30 12.36
N LEU A 126 -9.46 4.92 11.15
CA LEU A 126 -8.59 4.76 10.01
C LEU A 126 -8.82 5.93 9.05
N MET A 127 -7.74 6.61 8.69
CA MET A 127 -7.74 7.77 7.81
C MET A 127 -6.81 7.55 6.63
N GLU A 128 -7.21 8.04 5.46
CA GLU A 128 -6.33 8.11 4.30
C GLU A 128 -5.48 9.37 4.37
N GLY A 129 -4.21 9.25 4.04
CA GLY A 129 -3.30 10.38 3.92
C GLY A 129 -3.48 11.13 2.61
N PRO A 130 -2.72 12.21 2.40
CA PRO A 130 -2.76 12.94 1.14
C PRO A 130 -2.27 12.04 0.00
N ALA A 131 -2.80 12.29 -1.20
CA ALA A 131 -2.26 11.68 -2.41
C ALA A 131 -0.77 12.04 -2.57
N PRO A 132 0.07 11.13 -3.06
CA PRO A 132 1.48 11.37 -3.31
C PRO A 132 1.71 12.39 -4.41
#